data_086c93a543aef7135931425eb938eab3
#
_entry.id   086c93a543aef7135931425eb938eab3
#
_cell.length_a   1.000
_cell.length_b   1.000
_cell.length_c   1.000
_cell.angle_alpha   90.00
_cell.angle_beta   90.00
_cell.angle_gamma   90.00
#
_symmetry.space_group_name_H-M   'P 1'
#
loop_
_entity.id
_entity.type
_entity.pdbx_description
1 polymer ?
#
loop_
_entity_poly.entity_id
_entity_poly.type
_entity_poly.pdbx_seq_one_letter_code
_entity_poly.pdbx_strand_id
1 'polypeptide(L)'
;IAPVAHYPDLLLESLRAVAPAASNEPTVVVLTPGMYNSAYFEHAFLAQQMGVELLEGQDLFVREGFVYMRTTQGPKRVDVIYRRVDDDFLDPLAFRADSALGCAGLLDAYRRGNVTLCNAIGTGIADDKSIYPYVPKMVEFYLGEKPILQNVPTYLCRHDDDLAYVLAHLPELVVKEVHGAGGYGMLVGPAATKAEVEAFRERLKADPANYIAQPTLSLSTCPTFVDRGIAPRHIDLRPFVLSGKTVQMVPGGLTRVALK
;
A
#
# COMPACT_ATOMS: atom_id res chain seq x y z
N ILE A 1 -17.14 -16.61 -10.83
CA ILE A 1 -16.04 -15.63 -10.65
C ILE A 1 -16.31 -14.49 -11.60
N ALA A 2 -16.46 -13.28 -11.07
CA ALA A 2 -16.63 -12.10 -11.90
C ALA A 2 -15.28 -11.70 -12.52
N PRO A 3 -15.26 -11.27 -13.80
CA PRO A 3 -14.02 -10.80 -14.44
C PRO A 3 -13.57 -9.48 -13.80
N VAL A 4 -12.26 -9.28 -13.71
CA VAL A 4 -11.63 -8.07 -13.17
C VAL A 4 -10.97 -7.19 -14.25
N ALA A 5 -11.18 -7.51 -15.52
CA ALA A 5 -10.56 -6.81 -16.64
C ALA A 5 -10.90 -5.31 -16.71
N HIS A 6 -12.03 -4.90 -16.14
CA HIS A 6 -12.47 -3.50 -16.07
C HIS A 6 -11.88 -2.72 -14.87
N TYR A 7 -10.98 -3.33 -14.07
CA TYR A 7 -10.32 -2.63 -12.95
C TYR A 7 -9.60 -1.35 -13.38
N PRO A 8 -8.82 -1.32 -14.48
CA PRO A 8 -8.15 -0.11 -14.93
C PRO A 8 -9.12 1.03 -15.27
N ASP A 9 -10.28 0.72 -15.87
CA ASP A 9 -11.30 1.71 -16.20
C ASP A 9 -11.90 2.33 -14.93
N LEU A 10 -12.24 1.49 -13.94
CA LEU A 10 -12.76 1.94 -12.65
C LEU A 10 -11.74 2.78 -11.88
N LEU A 11 -10.45 2.39 -11.94
CA LEU A 11 -9.38 3.17 -11.35
C LEU A 11 -9.24 4.54 -12.01
N LEU A 12 -9.24 4.59 -13.35
CA LEU A 12 -9.16 5.84 -14.10
C LEU A 12 -10.35 6.76 -13.80
N GLU A 13 -11.55 6.21 -13.70
CA GLU A 13 -12.75 6.96 -13.29
C GLU A 13 -12.57 7.56 -11.88
N SER A 14 -12.09 6.77 -10.93
CA SER A 14 -11.82 7.21 -9.56
C SER A 14 -10.76 8.31 -9.51
N LEU A 15 -9.69 8.19 -10.32
CA LEU A 15 -8.64 9.19 -10.41
C LEU A 15 -9.16 10.51 -11.02
N ARG A 16 -9.96 10.44 -12.07
CA ARG A 16 -10.60 11.63 -12.67
C ARG A 16 -11.57 12.31 -11.72
N ALA A 17 -12.26 11.54 -10.88
CA ALA A 17 -13.24 12.06 -9.94
C ALA A 17 -12.63 12.94 -8.82
N VAL A 18 -11.34 12.79 -8.56
CA VAL A 18 -10.61 13.58 -7.54
C VAL A 18 -9.70 14.65 -8.14
N ALA A 19 -9.86 14.94 -9.42
CA ALA A 19 -9.11 16.00 -10.10
C ALA A 19 -9.42 17.39 -9.51
N PRO A 20 -8.50 18.36 -9.63
CA PRO A 20 -8.79 19.76 -9.29
C PRO A 20 -10.04 20.28 -10.00
N ALA A 21 -10.88 21.04 -9.29
CA ALA A 21 -12.19 21.50 -9.78
C ALA A 21 -12.14 22.32 -11.09
N ALA A 22 -10.98 22.86 -11.45
CA ALA A 22 -10.80 23.67 -12.65
C ALA A 22 -10.58 22.85 -13.93
N SER A 23 -10.54 21.52 -13.86
CA SER A 23 -10.29 20.65 -15.02
C SER A 23 -11.55 19.89 -15.44
N ASN A 24 -12.07 20.18 -16.63
CA ASN A 24 -13.21 19.44 -17.20
C ASN A 24 -12.78 18.09 -17.81
N GLU A 25 -11.57 18.03 -18.36
CA GLU A 25 -10.96 16.81 -18.90
C GLU A 25 -9.57 16.63 -18.26
N PRO A 26 -9.51 16.08 -17.03
CA PRO A 26 -8.26 16.01 -16.29
C PRO A 26 -7.25 15.07 -16.95
N THR A 27 -6.02 15.56 -17.10
CA THR A 27 -4.88 14.73 -17.50
C THR A 27 -4.40 13.92 -16.30
N VAL A 28 -4.59 12.61 -16.39
CA VAL A 28 -4.11 11.63 -15.40
C VAL A 28 -2.82 11.01 -15.90
N VAL A 29 -1.84 10.83 -15.01
CA VAL A 29 -0.57 10.14 -15.31
C VAL A 29 -0.21 9.15 -14.20
N VAL A 30 0.61 8.15 -14.53
CA VAL A 30 1.23 7.26 -13.55
C VAL A 30 2.68 7.70 -13.34
N LEU A 31 3.06 8.02 -12.10
CA LEU A 31 4.45 8.33 -11.73
C LEU A 31 5.13 7.07 -11.19
N THR A 32 6.16 6.60 -11.89
CA THR A 32 6.95 5.44 -11.53
C THR A 32 8.36 5.83 -11.09
N PRO A 33 9.01 5.07 -10.18
CA PRO A 33 10.43 5.24 -9.88
C PRO A 33 11.35 4.67 -10.96
N GLY A 34 10.79 4.12 -12.05
CA GLY A 34 11.56 3.65 -13.20
C GLY A 34 11.77 2.14 -13.24
N MET A 35 12.51 1.72 -14.25
CA MET A 35 12.68 0.31 -14.66
C MET A 35 13.43 -0.57 -13.64
N TYR A 36 14.12 0.01 -12.69
CA TYR A 36 14.80 -0.76 -11.63
C TYR A 36 13.90 -1.14 -10.47
N ASN A 37 12.65 -0.65 -10.46
CA ASN A 37 11.66 -1.04 -9.46
C ASN A 37 11.08 -2.42 -9.79
N SER A 38 10.97 -3.30 -8.79
CA SER A 38 10.45 -4.66 -8.97
C SER A 38 9.01 -4.71 -9.50
N ALA A 39 8.21 -3.67 -9.25
CA ALA A 39 6.83 -3.55 -9.73
C ALA A 39 6.69 -2.72 -11.03
N TYR A 40 7.79 -2.43 -11.73
CA TYR A 40 7.74 -1.61 -12.95
C TYR A 40 6.81 -2.16 -14.02
N PHE A 41 6.79 -3.49 -14.20
CA PHE A 41 5.85 -4.13 -15.13
C PHE A 41 4.40 -3.80 -14.79
N GLU A 42 4.04 -3.86 -13.52
CA GLU A 42 2.68 -3.55 -13.06
C GLU A 42 2.33 -2.08 -13.31
N HIS A 43 3.29 -1.16 -13.10
CA HIS A 43 3.09 0.26 -13.38
C HIS A 43 2.85 0.52 -14.87
N ALA A 44 3.68 -0.08 -15.74
CA ALA A 44 3.58 0.04 -17.19
C ALA A 44 2.29 -0.59 -17.73
N PHE A 45 1.97 -1.81 -17.27
CA PHE A 45 0.74 -2.51 -17.65
C PHE A 45 -0.50 -1.70 -17.27
N LEU A 46 -0.54 -1.17 -16.05
CA LEU A 46 -1.69 -0.42 -15.56
C LEU A 46 -1.86 0.91 -16.34
N ALA A 47 -0.76 1.64 -16.58
CA ALA A 47 -0.79 2.86 -17.39
C ALA A 47 -1.30 2.58 -18.81
N GLN A 48 -0.82 1.50 -19.43
CA GLN A 48 -1.25 1.07 -20.76
C GLN A 48 -2.74 0.71 -20.79
N GLN A 49 -3.23 -0.04 -19.79
CA GLN A 49 -4.64 -0.43 -19.72
C GLN A 49 -5.57 0.77 -19.47
N MET A 50 -5.14 1.75 -18.68
CA MET A 50 -5.86 3.00 -18.47
C MET A 50 -5.76 3.97 -19.65
N GLY A 51 -4.84 3.76 -20.60
CA GLY A 51 -4.56 4.69 -21.69
C GLY A 51 -3.99 6.03 -21.23
N VAL A 52 -3.15 6.02 -20.18
CA VAL A 52 -2.52 7.20 -19.62
C VAL A 52 -0.99 7.10 -19.71
N GLU A 53 -0.30 8.25 -19.63
CA GLU A 53 1.16 8.29 -19.69
C GLU A 53 1.80 7.69 -18.44
N LEU A 54 2.87 6.89 -18.65
CA LEU A 54 3.78 6.44 -17.61
C LEU A 54 4.98 7.37 -17.58
N LEU A 55 5.22 8.03 -16.46
CA LEU A 55 6.25 9.06 -16.33
C LEU A 55 7.20 8.73 -15.19
N GLU A 56 8.45 9.14 -15.35
CA GLU A 56 9.44 9.24 -14.28
C GLU A 56 9.55 10.70 -13.80
N GLY A 57 10.21 10.94 -12.65
CA GLY A 57 10.33 12.28 -12.09
C GLY A 57 10.96 13.31 -13.04
N GLN A 58 11.91 12.88 -13.87
CA GLN A 58 12.57 13.72 -14.88
C GLN A 58 11.65 14.20 -16.00
N ASP A 59 10.52 13.51 -16.23
CA ASP A 59 9.54 13.88 -17.26
C ASP A 59 8.59 14.97 -16.77
N LEU A 60 8.60 15.25 -15.47
CA LEU A 60 7.77 16.28 -14.84
C LEU A 60 8.57 17.55 -14.55
N PHE A 61 7.86 18.67 -14.48
CA PHE A 61 8.38 19.93 -13.93
C PHE A 61 7.22 20.82 -13.45
N VAL A 62 7.53 21.70 -12.52
CA VAL A 62 6.57 22.70 -12.01
C VAL A 62 6.89 24.07 -12.62
N ARG A 63 5.86 24.76 -13.09
CA ARG A 63 5.94 26.14 -13.57
C ARG A 63 4.71 26.90 -13.10
N GLU A 64 4.92 28.04 -12.45
CA GLU A 64 3.85 28.93 -11.94
C GLU A 64 2.87 28.21 -11.01
N GLY A 65 3.37 27.19 -10.25
CA GLY A 65 2.55 26.42 -9.32
C GLY A 65 1.69 25.32 -9.96
N PHE A 66 1.87 25.04 -11.26
CA PHE A 66 1.23 23.92 -11.97
C PHE A 66 2.23 22.89 -12.40
N VAL A 67 1.81 21.62 -12.41
CA VAL A 67 2.63 20.49 -12.86
C VAL A 67 2.43 20.27 -14.35
N TYR A 68 3.54 20.06 -15.05
CA TYR A 68 3.55 19.76 -16.48
C TYR A 68 4.41 18.53 -16.75
N MET A 69 4.00 17.72 -17.72
CA MET A 69 4.85 16.70 -18.32
C MET A 69 5.50 17.22 -19.60
N ARG A 70 6.70 16.72 -19.89
CA ARG A 70 7.44 16.99 -21.13
C ARG A 70 6.89 16.11 -22.24
N THR A 71 6.50 16.70 -23.35
CA THR A 71 6.09 15.97 -24.56
C THR A 71 6.81 16.51 -25.80
N THR A 72 6.82 15.75 -26.88
CA THR A 72 7.38 16.18 -28.16
C THR A 72 6.65 17.39 -28.79
N GLN A 73 5.43 17.65 -28.33
CA GLN A 73 4.61 18.79 -28.77
C GLN A 73 4.69 19.99 -27.79
N GLY A 74 5.55 19.89 -26.78
CA GLY A 74 5.69 20.88 -25.71
C GLY A 74 5.08 20.44 -24.38
N PRO A 75 5.07 21.34 -23.39
CA PRO A 75 4.54 21.03 -22.07
C PRO A 75 3.04 20.73 -22.09
N LYS A 76 2.61 19.64 -21.45
CA LYS A 76 1.21 19.31 -21.22
C LYS A 76 0.93 19.33 -19.71
N ARG A 77 -0.11 20.04 -19.28
CA ARG A 77 -0.50 20.12 -17.87
C ARG A 77 -0.92 18.74 -17.36
N VAL A 78 -0.53 18.45 -16.10
CA VAL A 78 -0.93 17.25 -15.36
C VAL A 78 -1.83 17.66 -14.20
N ASP A 79 -3.00 17.05 -14.10
CA ASP A 79 -4.01 17.36 -13.09
C ASP A 79 -4.07 16.30 -11.99
N VAL A 80 -3.82 15.03 -12.32
CA VAL A 80 -3.82 13.93 -11.35
C VAL A 80 -2.60 13.03 -11.57
N ILE A 81 -1.88 12.76 -10.51
CA ILE A 81 -0.75 11.83 -10.50
C ILE A 81 -1.11 10.61 -9.66
N TYR A 82 -1.25 9.45 -10.32
CA TYR A 82 -1.26 8.16 -9.64
C TYR A 82 0.18 7.75 -9.36
N ARG A 83 0.63 7.96 -8.12
CA ARG A 83 2.02 7.77 -7.75
C ARG A 83 2.35 6.36 -7.33
N ARG A 84 3.48 5.86 -7.79
CA ARG A 84 4.13 4.64 -7.37
C ARG A 84 5.51 4.93 -6.74
N VAL A 85 5.67 6.15 -6.26
CA VAL A 85 6.85 6.68 -5.58
C VAL A 85 6.48 7.03 -4.15
N ASP A 86 7.32 6.63 -3.19
CA ASP A 86 7.10 6.90 -1.77
C ASP A 86 7.23 8.39 -1.45
N ASP A 87 6.60 8.81 -0.34
CA ASP A 87 6.51 10.21 0.07
C ASP A 87 7.87 10.91 0.10
N ASP A 88 8.89 10.27 0.67
CA ASP A 88 10.23 10.81 0.83
C ASP A 88 10.91 11.19 -0.50
N PHE A 89 10.49 10.59 -1.60
CA PHE A 89 11.11 10.78 -2.91
C PHE A 89 10.32 11.70 -3.84
N LEU A 90 9.11 12.17 -3.43
CA LEU A 90 8.21 12.90 -4.31
C LEU A 90 8.70 14.30 -4.69
N ASP A 91 9.33 15.03 -3.76
CA ASP A 91 9.77 16.40 -3.97
C ASP A 91 11.11 16.66 -3.26
N PRO A 92 12.22 16.84 -4.00
CA PRO A 92 13.52 17.08 -3.40
C PRO A 92 13.62 18.42 -2.65
N LEU A 93 12.70 19.35 -2.86
CA LEU A 93 12.66 20.63 -2.13
C LEU A 93 11.97 20.51 -0.77
N ALA A 94 11.21 19.43 -0.56
CA ALA A 94 10.38 19.26 0.66
C ALA A 94 10.79 18.05 1.49
N PHE A 95 11.33 17.01 0.85
CA PHE A 95 11.69 15.74 1.46
C PHE A 95 13.19 15.45 1.26
N ARG A 96 13.54 14.32 0.67
CA ARG A 96 14.92 13.95 0.42
C ARG A 96 15.53 14.80 -0.71
N ALA A 97 16.48 15.65 -0.35
CA ALA A 97 17.12 16.57 -1.29
C ALA A 97 17.94 15.85 -2.41
N ASP A 98 18.33 14.60 -2.19
CA ASP A 98 19.05 13.76 -3.16
C ASP A 98 18.10 12.94 -4.06
N SER A 99 16.79 13.13 -3.95
CA SER A 99 15.82 12.36 -4.76
C SER A 99 15.83 12.81 -6.22
N ALA A 100 16.02 11.81 -7.11
CA ALA A 100 15.83 11.96 -8.56
C ALA A 100 14.52 11.32 -9.05
N LEU A 101 13.70 10.74 -8.14
CA LEU A 101 12.50 9.98 -8.50
C LEU A 101 11.23 10.84 -8.56
N GLY A 102 11.27 12.03 -7.98
CA GLY A 102 10.14 12.95 -7.91
C GLY A 102 10.36 14.21 -8.74
N CYS A 103 9.56 15.22 -8.46
CA CYS A 103 9.55 16.49 -9.17
C CYS A 103 9.69 17.66 -8.19
N ALA A 104 10.69 18.51 -8.40
CA ALA A 104 10.91 19.69 -7.57
C ALA A 104 9.73 20.67 -7.63
N GLY A 105 9.20 21.07 -6.46
CA GLY A 105 8.05 21.96 -6.32
C GLY A 105 6.69 21.27 -6.41
N LEU A 106 6.66 19.94 -6.50
CA LEU A 106 5.41 19.16 -6.57
C LEU A 106 4.53 19.37 -5.34
N LEU A 107 5.16 19.42 -4.14
CA LEU A 107 4.41 19.66 -2.90
C LEU A 107 3.74 21.03 -2.86
N ASP A 108 4.40 22.08 -3.38
CA ASP A 108 3.79 23.42 -3.47
C ASP A 108 2.59 23.43 -4.43
N ALA A 109 2.70 22.80 -5.61
CA ALA A 109 1.60 22.66 -6.55
C ALA A 109 0.42 21.88 -5.94
N TYR A 110 0.70 20.81 -5.19
CA TYR A 110 -0.30 20.01 -4.46
C TYR A 110 -1.00 20.84 -3.39
N ARG A 111 -0.26 21.59 -2.56
CA ARG A 111 -0.83 22.46 -1.51
C ARG A 111 -1.72 23.57 -2.05
N ARG A 112 -1.42 24.05 -3.26
CA ARG A 112 -2.26 25.06 -3.96
C ARG A 112 -3.54 24.44 -4.56
N GLY A 113 -3.70 23.12 -4.51
CA GLY A 113 -4.82 22.42 -5.13
C GLY A 113 -4.75 22.39 -6.66
N ASN A 114 -3.57 22.59 -7.26
CA ASN A 114 -3.37 22.62 -8.69
C ASN A 114 -3.08 21.23 -9.30
N VAL A 115 -2.82 20.24 -8.46
CA VAL A 115 -2.63 18.82 -8.82
C VAL A 115 -3.14 17.96 -7.69
N THR A 116 -3.69 16.80 -8.01
CA THR A 116 -4.06 15.77 -7.03
C THR A 116 -3.04 14.63 -7.06
N LEU A 117 -2.61 14.20 -5.89
CA LEU A 117 -1.75 13.03 -5.73
C LEU A 117 -2.58 11.85 -5.19
N CYS A 118 -2.55 10.74 -5.85
CA CYS A 118 -3.24 9.51 -5.46
C CYS A 118 -2.23 8.37 -5.21
N ASN A 119 -2.15 7.82 -3.98
CA ASN A 119 -2.79 8.33 -2.79
C ASN A 119 -2.06 9.55 -2.25
N ALA A 120 -2.76 10.35 -1.44
CA ALA A 120 -2.23 11.58 -0.88
C ALA A 120 -0.94 11.37 -0.06
N ILE A 121 -0.17 12.43 0.12
CA ILE A 121 1.02 12.43 0.98
C ILE A 121 0.58 12.14 2.43
N GLY A 122 1.35 11.31 3.14
CA GLY A 122 1.07 10.87 4.50
C GLY A 122 0.21 9.62 4.61
N THR A 123 -0.33 9.09 3.50
CA THR A 123 -1.14 7.85 3.52
C THR A 123 -0.33 6.58 3.80
N GLY A 124 1.00 6.66 3.78
CA GLY A 124 1.90 5.58 4.21
C GLY A 124 1.68 5.09 5.64
N ILE A 125 1.01 5.90 6.48
CA ILE A 125 0.55 5.45 7.81
C ILE A 125 -0.35 4.21 7.73
N ALA A 126 -1.05 3.98 6.62
CA ALA A 126 -1.87 2.80 6.40
C ALA A 126 -1.05 1.50 6.25
N ASP A 127 0.25 1.61 5.91
CA ASP A 127 1.17 0.48 5.81
C ASP A 127 1.80 0.11 7.16
N ASP A 128 1.68 1.00 8.15
CA ASP A 128 2.15 0.78 9.52
C ASP A 128 1.25 -0.24 10.24
N LYS A 129 1.81 -1.41 10.52
CA LYS A 129 1.06 -2.49 11.18
C LYS A 129 0.60 -2.14 12.59
N SER A 130 1.20 -1.14 13.23
CA SER A 130 0.77 -0.68 14.55
C SER A 130 -0.55 0.13 14.52
N ILE A 131 -0.96 0.58 13.35
CA ILE A 131 -2.26 1.26 13.15
C ILE A 131 -3.41 0.27 13.04
N TYR A 132 -3.14 -0.95 12.57
CA TYR A 132 -4.16 -1.96 12.32
C TYR A 132 -5.11 -2.24 13.51
N PRO A 133 -4.64 -2.33 14.78
CA PRO A 133 -5.52 -2.55 15.92
C PRO A 133 -6.50 -1.41 16.20
N TYR A 134 -6.22 -0.21 15.71
CA TYR A 134 -7.08 0.96 15.90
C TYR A 134 -8.20 1.08 14.85
N VAL A 135 -8.10 0.36 13.72
CA VAL A 135 -9.09 0.45 12.63
C VAL A 135 -10.53 0.21 13.09
N PRO A 136 -10.85 -0.79 13.93
CA PRO A 136 -12.21 -0.95 14.46
C PRO A 136 -12.73 0.29 15.20
N LYS A 137 -11.89 0.90 16.04
CA LYS A 137 -12.24 2.12 16.76
C LYS A 137 -12.39 3.33 15.82
N MET A 138 -11.59 3.39 14.75
CA MET A 138 -11.74 4.43 13.72
C MET A 138 -13.08 4.29 12.99
N VAL A 139 -13.50 3.08 12.65
CA VAL A 139 -14.81 2.81 12.04
C VAL A 139 -15.94 3.29 12.97
N GLU A 140 -15.89 2.91 14.24
CA GLU A 140 -16.89 3.35 15.23
C GLU A 140 -16.91 4.87 15.40
N PHE A 141 -15.72 5.50 15.44
CA PHE A 141 -15.61 6.94 15.65
C PHE A 141 -16.10 7.77 14.44
N TYR A 142 -15.68 7.40 13.22
CA TYR A 142 -16.00 8.20 12.04
C TYR A 142 -17.33 7.85 11.40
N LEU A 143 -17.77 6.59 11.49
CA LEU A 143 -19.00 6.13 10.84
C LEU A 143 -20.16 5.95 11.83
N GLY A 144 -19.89 5.89 13.14
CA GLY A 144 -20.90 5.56 14.15
C GLY A 144 -21.42 4.12 14.06
N GLU A 145 -20.69 3.23 13.39
CA GLU A 145 -21.09 1.86 13.10
C GLU A 145 -20.08 0.87 13.69
N LYS A 146 -20.55 -0.35 13.98
CA LYS A 146 -19.65 -1.44 14.35
C LYS A 146 -18.98 -2.01 13.10
N PRO A 147 -17.68 -2.37 13.17
CA PRO A 147 -17.01 -3.04 12.06
C PRO A 147 -17.72 -4.33 11.64
N ILE A 148 -17.90 -4.52 10.34
CA ILE A 148 -18.46 -5.77 9.77
C ILE A 148 -17.41 -6.89 9.84
N LEU A 149 -16.15 -6.55 9.52
CA LEU A 149 -15.03 -7.49 9.57
C LEU A 149 -14.31 -7.36 10.90
N GLN A 150 -13.93 -8.49 11.48
CA GLN A 150 -13.14 -8.53 12.70
C GLN A 150 -11.64 -8.48 12.36
N ASN A 151 -10.90 -7.64 13.06
CA ASN A 151 -9.44 -7.63 12.98
C ASN A 151 -8.85 -8.82 13.74
N VAL A 152 -7.71 -9.29 13.27
CA VAL A 152 -6.88 -10.24 14.04
C VAL A 152 -6.42 -9.56 15.33
N PRO A 153 -6.55 -10.19 16.50
CA PRO A 153 -5.96 -9.67 17.73
C PRO A 153 -4.49 -9.31 17.51
N THR A 154 -4.11 -8.10 17.89
CA THR A 154 -2.76 -7.60 17.62
C THR A 154 -2.21 -6.94 18.87
N TYR A 155 -1.07 -7.42 19.31
CA TYR A 155 -0.30 -6.92 20.44
C TYR A 155 0.70 -5.88 19.95
N LEU A 156 0.69 -4.71 20.56
CA LEU A 156 1.63 -3.64 20.26
C LEU A 156 2.81 -3.72 21.25
N CYS A 157 3.95 -4.24 20.81
CA CYS A 157 5.09 -4.48 21.70
C CYS A 157 5.67 -3.21 22.34
N ARG A 158 5.27 -2.02 21.89
CA ARG A 158 5.57 -0.74 22.56
C ARG A 158 4.87 -0.55 23.90
N HIS A 159 3.85 -1.34 24.21
CA HIS A 159 3.16 -1.34 25.50
C HIS A 159 3.71 -2.45 26.38
N ASP A 160 4.05 -2.14 27.61
CA ASP A 160 4.74 -3.07 28.53
C ASP A 160 3.95 -4.37 28.77
N ASP A 161 2.64 -4.28 28.94
CA ASP A 161 1.77 -5.45 29.15
C ASP A 161 1.74 -6.37 27.92
N ASP A 162 1.61 -5.78 26.72
CA ASP A 162 1.65 -6.52 25.46
C ASP A 162 3.02 -7.15 25.21
N LEU A 163 4.10 -6.40 25.49
CA LEU A 163 5.46 -6.91 25.37
C LEU A 163 5.71 -8.09 26.30
N ALA A 164 5.29 -7.98 27.57
CA ALA A 164 5.43 -9.07 28.55
C ALA A 164 4.68 -10.33 28.08
N TYR A 165 3.45 -10.17 27.58
CA TYR A 165 2.68 -11.28 27.01
C TYR A 165 3.40 -11.90 25.80
N VAL A 166 3.85 -11.08 24.85
CA VAL A 166 4.51 -11.54 23.62
C VAL A 166 5.80 -12.29 23.94
N LEU A 167 6.63 -11.76 24.85
CA LEU A 167 7.87 -12.43 25.30
C LEU A 167 7.62 -13.80 25.92
N ALA A 168 6.51 -13.98 26.64
CA ALA A 168 6.13 -15.26 27.23
C ALA A 168 5.61 -16.28 26.20
N HIS A 169 5.00 -15.81 25.10
CA HIS A 169 4.28 -16.64 24.12
C HIS A 169 4.90 -16.65 22.71
N LEU A 170 6.16 -16.21 22.56
CA LEU A 170 6.84 -16.14 21.25
C LEU A 170 6.71 -17.41 20.39
N PRO A 171 6.79 -18.64 20.93
CA PRO A 171 6.65 -19.86 20.13
C PRO A 171 5.25 -20.05 19.51
N GLU A 172 4.24 -19.31 19.96
CA GLU A 172 2.85 -19.44 19.52
C GLU A 172 2.41 -18.32 18.57
N LEU A 173 3.21 -17.24 18.50
CA LEU A 173 2.84 -16.00 17.83
C LEU A 173 3.59 -15.80 16.52
N VAL A 174 3.01 -14.97 15.68
CA VAL A 174 3.70 -14.37 14.52
C VAL A 174 4.07 -12.94 14.90
N VAL A 175 5.34 -12.64 14.95
CA VAL A 175 5.87 -11.31 15.27
C VAL A 175 6.38 -10.66 13.98
N LYS A 176 6.07 -9.39 13.78
CA LYS A 176 6.36 -8.66 12.53
C LYS A 176 6.92 -7.28 12.87
N GLU A 177 7.89 -6.82 12.08
CA GLU A 177 8.28 -5.41 12.09
C GLU A 177 7.12 -4.51 11.64
N VAL A 178 6.98 -3.37 12.31
CA VAL A 178 5.92 -2.39 12.03
C VAL A 178 5.93 -1.95 10.56
N HIS A 179 7.09 -1.58 10.04
CA HIS A 179 7.26 -1.13 8.66
C HIS A 179 7.79 -2.21 7.70
N GLY A 180 8.10 -3.41 8.19
CA GLY A 180 8.66 -4.50 7.37
C GLY A 180 7.68 -5.00 6.29
N ALA A 181 8.19 -5.40 5.15
CA ALA A 181 7.44 -5.99 4.04
C ALA A 181 8.12 -7.28 3.53
N GLY A 182 7.44 -8.07 2.70
CA GLY A 182 8.02 -9.25 2.04
C GLY A 182 8.40 -10.41 2.96
N GLY A 183 7.98 -10.39 4.24
CA GLY A 183 8.31 -11.44 5.23
C GLY A 183 9.69 -11.28 5.88
N TYR A 184 10.43 -10.23 5.54
CA TYR A 184 11.68 -9.91 6.22
C TYR A 184 11.40 -9.38 7.64
N GLY A 185 12.31 -9.66 8.58
CA GLY A 185 12.15 -9.21 9.97
C GLY A 185 10.98 -9.83 10.73
N MET A 186 10.50 -11.01 10.30
CA MET A 186 9.34 -11.69 10.86
C MET A 186 9.75 -12.98 11.56
N LEU A 187 9.11 -13.29 12.69
CA LEU A 187 9.15 -14.57 13.36
C LEU A 187 7.80 -15.28 13.22
N VAL A 188 7.82 -16.53 12.74
CA VAL A 188 6.66 -17.44 12.81
C VAL A 188 6.97 -18.45 13.89
N GLY A 189 6.52 -18.16 15.12
CA GLY A 189 6.89 -18.91 16.33
C GLY A 189 6.72 -20.43 16.20
N PRO A 190 5.55 -20.96 15.73
CA PRO A 190 5.35 -22.40 15.57
C PRO A 190 6.31 -23.08 14.58
N ALA A 191 6.91 -22.33 13.65
CA ALA A 191 7.84 -22.87 12.65
C ALA A 191 9.31 -22.60 12.99
N ALA A 192 9.57 -21.80 14.03
CA ALA A 192 10.90 -21.35 14.41
C ALA A 192 11.61 -22.34 15.34
N THR A 193 12.92 -22.42 15.21
CA THR A 193 13.78 -23.13 16.15
C THR A 193 13.89 -22.38 17.48
N LYS A 194 14.28 -23.07 18.56
CA LYS A 194 14.52 -22.43 19.85
C LYS A 194 15.56 -21.31 19.78
N ALA A 195 16.59 -21.48 18.96
CA ALA A 195 17.64 -20.48 18.76
C ALA A 195 17.12 -19.22 18.06
N GLU A 196 16.26 -19.37 17.06
CA GLU A 196 15.62 -18.23 16.39
C GLU A 196 14.66 -17.48 17.31
N VAL A 197 13.87 -18.21 18.10
CA VAL A 197 12.98 -17.60 19.10
C VAL A 197 13.79 -16.78 20.12
N GLU A 198 14.91 -17.30 20.61
CA GLU A 198 15.73 -16.58 21.59
C GLU A 198 16.44 -15.37 20.96
N ALA A 199 16.97 -15.51 19.77
CA ALA A 199 17.53 -14.37 19.02
C ALA A 199 16.50 -13.27 18.77
N PHE A 200 15.25 -13.67 18.47
CA PHE A 200 14.17 -12.71 18.25
C PHE A 200 13.70 -12.05 19.56
N ARG A 201 13.75 -12.77 20.69
CA ARG A 201 13.49 -12.24 22.02
C ARG A 201 14.40 -11.05 22.34
N GLU A 202 15.68 -11.16 22.05
CA GLU A 202 16.64 -10.08 22.28
C GLU A 202 16.39 -8.87 21.36
N ARG A 203 15.98 -9.10 20.10
CA ARG A 203 15.56 -8.01 19.19
C ARG A 203 14.35 -7.26 19.72
N LEU A 204 13.34 -7.98 20.21
CA LEU A 204 12.13 -7.39 20.78
C LEU A 204 12.44 -6.51 21.99
N LYS A 205 13.33 -6.99 22.89
CA LYS A 205 13.76 -6.20 24.05
C LYS A 205 14.55 -4.95 23.67
N ALA A 206 15.34 -5.03 22.61
CA ALA A 206 16.18 -3.93 22.15
C ALA A 206 15.37 -2.80 21.51
N ASP A 207 14.31 -3.12 20.76
CA ASP A 207 13.48 -2.14 20.06
C ASP A 207 12.01 -2.59 19.99
N PRO A 208 11.31 -2.60 21.14
CA PRO A 208 9.94 -3.11 21.19
C PRO A 208 8.96 -2.28 20.37
N ALA A 209 9.21 -0.98 20.17
CA ALA A 209 8.32 -0.11 19.41
C ALA A 209 8.22 -0.48 17.92
N ASN A 210 9.24 -1.15 17.40
CA ASN A 210 9.30 -1.59 15.99
C ASN A 210 8.56 -2.90 15.71
N TYR A 211 7.86 -3.48 16.70
CA TYR A 211 7.22 -4.78 16.51
C TYR A 211 5.78 -4.83 16.97
N ILE A 212 5.01 -5.65 16.22
CA ILE A 212 3.69 -6.15 16.61
C ILE A 212 3.71 -7.67 16.66
N ALA A 213 2.79 -8.25 17.44
CA ALA A 213 2.59 -9.70 17.44
C ALA A 213 1.11 -10.04 17.23
N GLN A 214 0.86 -11.17 16.61
CA GLN A 214 -0.48 -11.70 16.34
C GLN A 214 -0.49 -13.20 16.60
N PRO A 215 -1.63 -13.79 17.02
CA PRO A 215 -1.77 -15.24 17.07
C PRO A 215 -1.58 -15.84 15.68
N THR A 216 -1.05 -17.06 15.64
CA THR A 216 -0.98 -17.82 14.38
C THR A 216 -2.39 -18.21 13.94
N LEU A 217 -2.76 -17.85 12.72
CA LEU A 217 -4.06 -18.16 12.14
C LEU A 217 -3.98 -19.33 11.17
N SER A 218 -4.99 -20.19 11.22
CA SER A 218 -5.26 -21.14 10.15
C SER A 218 -6.09 -20.45 9.07
N LEU A 219 -5.49 -20.20 7.90
CA LEU A 219 -6.16 -19.55 6.78
C LEU A 219 -7.25 -20.48 6.19
N SER A 220 -8.25 -19.88 5.55
CA SER A 220 -9.26 -20.62 4.78
C SER A 220 -8.61 -21.43 3.67
N THR A 221 -9.26 -22.52 3.28
CA THR A 221 -8.82 -23.36 2.16
C THR A 221 -9.80 -23.28 1.00
N CYS A 222 -9.27 -23.46 -0.21
CA CYS A 222 -10.05 -23.55 -1.44
C CYS A 222 -9.60 -24.80 -2.22
N PRO A 223 -10.53 -25.54 -2.86
CA PRO A 223 -10.16 -26.60 -3.82
C PRO A 223 -9.30 -26.02 -4.93
N THR A 224 -8.10 -26.54 -5.07
CA THR A 224 -7.09 -26.03 -6.00
C THR A 224 -6.59 -27.17 -6.86
N PHE A 225 -6.47 -26.96 -8.18
CA PHE A 225 -5.88 -27.94 -9.09
C PHE A 225 -4.37 -28.02 -8.84
N VAL A 226 -3.89 -29.22 -8.61
CA VAL A 226 -2.47 -29.56 -8.38
C VAL A 226 -2.11 -30.77 -9.21
N ASP A 227 -0.82 -31.11 -9.29
CA ASP A 227 -0.32 -32.20 -10.15
C ASP A 227 -1.06 -33.55 -10.00
N ARG A 228 -1.62 -33.82 -8.82
CA ARG A 228 -2.35 -35.06 -8.51
C ARG A 228 -3.87 -34.90 -8.48
N GLY A 229 -4.41 -33.86 -9.10
CA GLY A 229 -5.85 -33.57 -9.13
C GLY A 229 -6.25 -32.35 -8.30
N ILE A 230 -7.33 -32.43 -7.52
CA ILE A 230 -7.81 -31.33 -6.69
C ILE A 230 -7.44 -31.58 -5.23
N ALA A 231 -6.78 -30.60 -4.61
CA ALA A 231 -6.45 -30.63 -3.19
C ALA A 231 -6.79 -29.28 -2.51
N PRO A 232 -7.12 -29.28 -1.20
CA PRO A 232 -7.29 -28.04 -0.47
C PRO A 232 -5.94 -27.28 -0.37
N ARG A 233 -5.99 -25.97 -0.60
CA ARG A 233 -4.85 -25.07 -0.40
C ARG A 233 -5.30 -23.86 0.39
N HIS A 234 -4.47 -23.44 1.33
CA HIS A 234 -4.69 -22.19 2.06
C HIS A 234 -4.62 -21.00 1.11
N ILE A 235 -5.53 -20.08 1.30
CA ILE A 235 -5.65 -18.87 0.47
C ILE A 235 -5.78 -17.63 1.34
N ASP A 236 -5.35 -16.49 0.81
CA ASP A 236 -5.75 -15.16 1.24
C ASP A 236 -6.41 -14.40 0.08
N LEU A 237 -7.26 -13.44 0.41
CA LEU A 237 -7.91 -12.56 -0.56
C LEU A 237 -7.51 -11.12 -0.28
N ARG A 238 -7.08 -10.39 -1.30
CA ARG A 238 -6.77 -8.97 -1.26
C ARG A 238 -7.70 -8.22 -2.21
N PRO A 239 -8.84 -7.71 -1.72
CA PRO A 239 -9.77 -6.94 -2.52
C PRO A 239 -9.20 -5.55 -2.83
N PHE A 240 -9.58 -5.00 -3.98
CA PHE A 240 -9.30 -3.63 -4.36
C PHE A 240 -10.53 -2.77 -4.11
N VAL A 241 -10.35 -1.71 -3.31
CA VAL A 241 -11.40 -0.72 -3.00
C VAL A 241 -10.99 0.61 -3.60
N LEU A 242 -11.85 1.17 -4.43
CA LEU A 242 -11.66 2.44 -5.11
C LEU A 242 -12.54 3.49 -4.46
N SER A 243 -11.95 4.63 -4.10
CA SER A 243 -12.62 5.75 -3.46
C SER A 243 -12.56 6.96 -4.38
N GLY A 244 -13.68 7.23 -5.04
CA GLY A 244 -13.89 8.40 -5.89
C GLY A 244 -15.11 9.19 -5.41
N LYS A 245 -16.04 9.51 -6.29
CA LYS A 245 -17.36 10.07 -5.91
C LYS A 245 -18.15 9.11 -5.04
N THR A 246 -17.98 7.83 -5.29
CA THR A 246 -18.54 6.71 -4.51
C THR A 246 -17.42 5.76 -4.15
N VAL A 247 -17.62 4.98 -3.08
CA VAL A 247 -16.73 3.87 -2.74
C VAL A 247 -17.23 2.62 -3.44
N GLN A 248 -16.36 1.96 -4.21
CA GLN A 248 -16.67 0.72 -4.92
C GLN A 248 -15.59 -0.33 -4.68
N MET A 249 -16.03 -1.55 -4.50
CA MET A 249 -15.16 -2.70 -4.42
C MET A 249 -15.15 -3.41 -5.78
N VAL A 250 -13.96 -3.63 -6.33
CA VAL A 250 -13.82 -4.43 -7.55
C VAL A 250 -14.33 -5.86 -7.27
N PRO A 251 -15.13 -6.48 -8.14
CA PRO A 251 -15.73 -7.80 -7.90
C PRO A 251 -14.72 -8.95 -8.09
N GLY A 252 -13.59 -8.83 -7.45
CA GLY A 252 -12.47 -9.78 -7.49
C GLY A 252 -11.30 -9.20 -6.72
N GLY A 253 -10.15 -9.85 -6.78
CA GLY A 253 -8.96 -9.40 -6.08
C GLY A 253 -7.77 -10.30 -6.34
N LEU A 254 -6.63 -9.91 -5.80
CA LEU A 254 -5.46 -10.75 -5.77
C LEU A 254 -5.63 -11.83 -4.71
N THR A 255 -5.37 -13.09 -5.08
CA THR A 255 -5.38 -14.23 -4.16
C THR A 255 -4.02 -14.90 -4.18
N ARG A 256 -3.43 -15.08 -3.00
CA ARG A 256 -2.26 -15.96 -2.86
C ARG A 256 -2.75 -17.35 -2.47
N VAL A 257 -2.13 -18.35 -3.07
CA VAL A 257 -2.44 -19.78 -2.86
C VAL A 257 -1.17 -20.47 -2.36
N ALA A 258 -1.29 -21.23 -1.26
CA ALA A 258 -0.17 -21.99 -0.74
C ALA A 258 0.24 -23.07 -1.76
N LEU A 259 1.54 -23.25 -1.93
CA LEU A 259 2.09 -24.25 -2.87
C LEU A 259 1.95 -25.69 -2.34
N LYS A 260 1.94 -25.86 -1.00
CA LYS A 260 1.87 -27.16 -0.32
C LYS A 260 0.83 -27.16 0.78
#